data_30c9da451985d4e64a6218bf9180dffd
#
_entry.id   30c9da451985d4e64a6218bf9180dffd
#
_cell.length_a   1.000
_cell.length_b   1.000
_cell.length_c   1.000
_cell.angle_alpha   90.00
_cell.angle_beta   90.00
_cell.angle_gamma   90.00
#
_symmetry.space_group_name_H-M   'P 1'
#
loop_
_entity.id
_entity.type
_entity.pdbx_description
1 polymer ?
#
loop_
_entity_poly.entity_id
_entity_poly.type
_entity_poly.pdbx_seq_one_letter_code
_entity_poly.pdbx_strand_id
1 'polypeptide(L)'
;GSGKTLPAEFAIKYFVSQGKKVIYTTPIKALSNEKFNDLQQKYPDISFGILTGDIKYNPEADVLIMTTEILYNTLFQKIMIEKNNETKQNITLDFDIDIQRELSAVVFDEIHYINDADRGRIWEETIMTLPKHVQIIGLSATIDQPEHFCQWIENVSSRETWLCSNKSRVVPLTHFAFLTYPESSYDKFSLEIKNKIE
;
A
#
# COMPACT_ATOMS: atom_id res chain seq x y z
N GLY A 1 -3.59 -8.13 -15.39
CA GLY A 1 -4.05 -7.22 -14.42
C GLY A 1 -5.56 -7.15 -14.23
N SER A 2 -6.00 -7.17 -12.98
CA SER A 2 -7.43 -7.04 -12.60
C SER A 2 -7.92 -5.58 -12.55
N GLY A 3 -7.08 -4.59 -12.92
CA GLY A 3 -7.43 -3.17 -12.87
C GLY A 3 -7.41 -2.56 -11.45
N LYS A 4 -6.86 -3.23 -10.46
CA LYS A 4 -6.80 -2.74 -9.06
C LYS A 4 -6.20 -1.35 -8.91
N THR A 5 -5.24 -0.98 -9.74
CA THR A 5 -4.55 0.31 -9.67
C THR A 5 -5.40 1.48 -10.20
N LEU A 6 -6.46 1.22 -10.99
CA LEU A 6 -7.28 2.27 -11.59
C LEU A 6 -7.91 3.25 -10.58
N PRO A 7 -8.46 2.83 -9.42
CA PRO A 7 -8.97 3.77 -8.43
C PRO A 7 -7.90 4.73 -7.90
N ALA A 8 -6.68 4.23 -7.69
CA ALA A 8 -5.57 5.06 -7.25
C ALA A 8 -5.13 6.05 -8.35
N GLU A 9 -5.04 5.61 -9.59
CA GLU A 9 -4.70 6.47 -10.73
C GLU A 9 -5.77 7.56 -10.95
N PHE A 10 -7.04 7.20 -10.79
CA PHE A 10 -8.13 8.19 -10.84
C PHE A 10 -7.97 9.24 -9.74
N ALA A 11 -7.75 8.80 -8.51
CA ALA A 11 -7.58 9.71 -7.38
C ALA A 11 -6.36 10.64 -7.56
N ILE A 12 -5.23 10.12 -8.04
CA ILE A 12 -4.06 10.94 -8.37
C ILE A 12 -4.45 12.05 -9.33
N LYS A 13 -5.05 11.71 -10.49
CA LYS A 13 -5.46 12.72 -11.47
C LYS A 13 -6.45 13.72 -10.90
N TYR A 14 -7.44 13.23 -10.19
CA TYR A 14 -8.50 14.07 -9.62
C TYR A 14 -7.97 15.09 -8.62
N PHE A 15 -7.17 14.66 -7.65
CA PHE A 15 -6.68 15.57 -6.62
C PHE A 15 -5.56 16.49 -7.12
N VAL A 16 -4.64 15.99 -7.96
CA VAL A 16 -3.60 16.83 -8.56
C VAL A 16 -4.21 17.91 -9.46
N SER A 17 -5.28 17.62 -10.21
CA SER A 17 -5.97 18.65 -11.01
C SER A 17 -6.59 19.76 -10.16
N GLN A 18 -6.79 19.55 -8.87
CA GLN A 18 -7.26 20.53 -7.90
C GLN A 18 -6.12 21.23 -7.13
N GLY A 19 -4.87 21.01 -7.52
CA GLY A 19 -3.70 21.56 -6.84
C GLY A 19 -3.45 20.91 -5.47
N LYS A 20 -3.90 19.67 -5.28
CA LYS A 20 -3.71 18.90 -4.05
C LYS A 20 -2.66 17.81 -4.22
N LYS A 21 -2.06 17.38 -3.12
CA LYS A 21 -1.05 16.34 -3.09
C LYS A 21 -1.64 14.97 -2.71
N VAL A 22 -1.02 13.93 -3.24
CA VAL A 22 -1.36 12.52 -2.97
C VAL A 22 -0.13 11.77 -2.50
N ILE A 23 -0.29 10.94 -1.49
CA ILE A 23 0.75 9.99 -1.07
C ILE A 23 0.34 8.60 -1.53
N TYR A 24 1.29 7.87 -2.13
CA TYR A 24 1.12 6.48 -2.56
C TYR A 24 2.08 5.61 -1.74
N THR A 25 1.54 4.77 -0.87
CA THR A 25 2.38 3.90 -0.03
C THR A 25 2.42 2.47 -0.55
N THR A 26 3.57 1.83 -0.38
CA THR A 26 3.80 0.42 -0.70
C THR A 26 4.45 -0.30 0.49
N PRO A 27 4.32 -1.65 0.58
CA PRO A 27 4.91 -2.40 1.70
C PRO A 27 6.44 -2.52 1.64
N ILE A 28 7.05 -2.39 0.47
CA ILE A 28 8.49 -2.60 0.27
C ILE A 28 9.08 -1.64 -0.75
N LYS A 29 10.37 -1.29 -0.58
CA LYS A 29 11.11 -0.36 -1.46
C LYS A 29 11.08 -0.75 -2.94
N ALA A 30 11.17 -2.04 -3.26
CA ALA A 30 11.16 -2.51 -4.65
C ALA A 30 9.85 -2.14 -5.36
N LEU A 31 8.71 -2.29 -4.69
CA LEU A 31 7.40 -1.89 -5.22
C LEU A 31 7.28 -0.36 -5.34
N SER A 32 7.88 0.40 -4.40
CA SER A 32 7.92 1.87 -4.53
C SER A 32 8.63 2.29 -5.81
N ASN A 33 9.79 1.69 -6.11
CA ASN A 33 10.57 1.99 -7.31
C ASN A 33 9.81 1.61 -8.60
N GLU A 34 9.17 0.43 -8.62
CA GLU A 34 8.34 -0.01 -9.74
C GLU A 34 7.20 0.97 -10.00
N LYS A 35 6.42 1.29 -8.97
CA LYS A 35 5.29 2.22 -9.08
C LYS A 35 5.70 3.63 -9.49
N PHE A 36 6.84 4.11 -8.99
CA PHE A 36 7.38 5.40 -9.38
C PHE A 36 7.67 5.45 -10.88
N ASN A 37 8.38 4.45 -11.40
CA ASN A 37 8.70 4.38 -12.82
C ASN A 37 7.45 4.25 -13.70
N ASP A 38 6.52 3.36 -13.32
CA ASP A 38 5.28 3.12 -14.07
C ASP A 38 4.42 4.38 -14.15
N LEU A 39 4.19 5.03 -13.01
CA LEU A 39 3.31 6.21 -12.94
C LEU A 39 3.95 7.41 -13.60
N GLN A 40 5.25 7.65 -13.43
CA GLN A 40 5.97 8.74 -14.07
C GLN A 40 5.96 8.62 -15.60
N GLN A 41 6.16 7.41 -16.14
CA GLN A 41 6.08 7.17 -17.58
C GLN A 41 4.66 7.35 -18.12
N LYS A 42 3.66 6.91 -17.36
CA LYS A 42 2.26 6.94 -17.78
C LYS A 42 1.64 8.36 -17.72
N TYR A 43 2.13 9.19 -16.79
CA TYR A 43 1.58 10.53 -16.53
C TYR A 43 2.71 11.59 -16.51
N PRO A 44 3.29 11.93 -17.66
CA PRO A 44 4.42 12.86 -17.74
C PRO A 44 4.08 14.29 -17.29
N ASP A 45 2.81 14.66 -17.28
CA ASP A 45 2.32 15.98 -16.87
C ASP A 45 2.14 16.12 -15.34
N ILE A 46 2.29 15.02 -14.59
CA ILE A 46 2.17 15.01 -13.12
C ILE A 46 3.58 14.90 -12.52
N SER A 47 3.84 15.71 -11.51
CA SER A 47 5.09 15.67 -10.77
C SER A 47 5.07 14.50 -9.77
N PHE A 48 6.04 13.59 -9.91
CA PHE A 48 6.24 12.45 -9.01
C PHE A 48 7.53 12.56 -8.23
N GLY A 49 7.48 12.17 -6.97
CA GLY A 49 8.64 12.01 -6.11
C GLY A 49 8.66 10.61 -5.48
N ILE A 50 9.85 10.18 -5.05
CA ILE A 50 10.01 8.90 -4.35
C ILE A 50 10.85 9.08 -3.09
N LEU A 51 10.38 8.47 -2.01
CA LEU A 51 11.02 8.46 -0.71
C LEU A 51 11.11 7.02 -0.20
N THR A 52 12.33 6.53 -0.11
CA THR A 52 12.64 5.23 0.52
C THR A 52 13.78 5.43 1.50
N GLY A 53 14.12 4.41 2.29
CA GLY A 53 15.25 4.54 3.23
C GLY A 53 16.58 4.93 2.55
N ASP A 54 16.73 4.70 1.24
CA ASP A 54 17.96 4.91 0.50
C ASP A 54 17.85 6.02 -0.56
N ILE A 55 16.61 6.40 -0.96
CA ILE A 55 16.36 7.33 -2.06
C ILE A 55 15.46 8.44 -1.57
N LYS A 56 15.88 9.68 -1.83
CA LYS A 56 15.05 10.87 -1.67
C LYS A 56 15.13 11.66 -2.97
N TYR A 57 14.07 11.61 -3.77
CA TYR A 57 13.98 12.32 -5.03
C TYR A 57 12.66 13.10 -5.10
N ASN A 58 12.74 14.38 -5.46
CA ASN A 58 11.63 15.31 -5.64
C ASN A 58 10.58 15.28 -4.48
N PRO A 59 10.97 15.61 -3.23
CA PRO A 59 10.08 15.54 -2.08
C PRO A 59 8.93 16.56 -2.10
N GLU A 60 8.99 17.56 -2.99
CA GLU A 60 7.97 18.59 -3.20
C GLU A 60 6.90 18.20 -4.24
N ALA A 61 7.03 17.03 -4.87
CA ALA A 61 6.15 16.56 -5.93
C ALA A 61 4.67 16.55 -5.52
N ASP A 62 3.79 16.59 -6.52
CA ASP A 62 2.34 16.46 -6.33
C ASP A 62 1.94 15.07 -5.84
N VAL A 63 2.70 14.06 -6.27
CA VAL A 63 2.51 12.67 -5.84
C VAL A 63 3.80 12.14 -5.25
N LEU A 64 3.77 11.78 -3.97
CA LEU A 64 4.90 11.15 -3.28
C LEU A 64 4.68 9.66 -3.13
N ILE A 65 5.61 8.86 -3.66
CA ILE A 65 5.62 7.40 -3.53
C ILE A 65 6.61 7.03 -2.44
N MET A 66 6.19 6.24 -1.48
CA MET A 66 7.03 5.88 -0.33
C MET A 66 6.62 4.55 0.30
N THR A 67 7.44 4.03 1.21
CA THR A 67 7.00 2.92 2.06
C THR A 67 6.10 3.44 3.19
N THR A 68 5.22 2.58 3.69
CA THR A 68 4.29 2.95 4.77
C THR A 68 5.02 3.38 6.04
N GLU A 69 6.19 2.81 6.32
CA GLU A 69 7.02 3.18 7.47
C GLU A 69 7.50 4.63 7.40
N ILE A 70 7.82 5.14 6.21
CA ILE A 70 8.24 6.55 6.05
C ILE A 70 7.07 7.48 6.34
N LEU A 71 5.89 7.17 5.81
CA LEU A 71 4.68 7.93 6.12
C LEU A 71 4.40 7.92 7.63
N TYR A 72 4.41 6.74 8.26
CA TYR A 72 4.22 6.59 9.70
C TYR A 72 5.17 7.47 10.50
N ASN A 73 6.47 7.35 10.25
CA ASN A 73 7.49 8.11 10.95
C ASN A 73 7.28 9.62 10.82
N THR A 74 6.93 10.10 9.60
CA THR A 74 6.70 11.52 9.37
C THR A 74 5.44 12.03 10.09
N LEU A 75 4.34 11.27 10.06
CA LEU A 75 3.11 11.61 10.78
C LEU A 75 3.37 11.68 12.29
N PHE A 76 4.05 10.68 12.82
CA PHE A 76 4.37 10.61 14.23
C PHE A 76 5.27 11.76 14.70
N GLN A 77 6.30 12.08 13.90
CA GLN A 77 7.18 13.22 14.18
C GLN A 77 6.42 14.55 14.18
N LYS A 78 5.52 14.77 13.21
CA LYS A 78 4.69 15.99 13.16
C LYS A 78 3.82 16.13 14.42
N ILE A 79 3.18 15.05 14.87
CA ILE A 79 2.38 15.07 16.11
C ILE A 79 3.24 15.39 17.33
N MET A 80 4.45 14.84 17.42
CA MET A 80 5.36 15.12 18.54
C MET A 80 5.81 16.58 18.56
N ILE A 81 6.10 17.17 17.40
CA ILE A 81 6.42 18.59 17.27
C ILE A 81 5.25 19.46 17.76
N GLU A 82 4.03 19.16 17.33
CA GLU A 82 2.83 19.89 17.72
C GLU A 82 2.55 19.81 19.24
N LYS A 83 2.71 18.62 19.83
CA LYS A 83 2.48 18.41 21.27
C LYS A 83 3.50 19.09 22.17
N ASN A 84 4.75 19.11 21.77
CA ASN A 84 5.84 19.60 22.63
C ASN A 84 6.13 21.09 22.44
N ASN A 85 5.43 21.81 21.56
CA ASN A 85 5.77 23.19 21.15
C ASN A 85 7.26 23.32 20.72
N GLU A 86 7.88 22.22 20.31
CA GLU A 86 9.26 22.22 19.87
C GLU A 86 9.36 22.95 18.54
N THR A 87 10.23 23.93 18.50
CA THR A 87 10.56 24.63 17.26
C THR A 87 11.15 23.62 16.27
N LYS A 88 10.72 23.66 15.02
CA LYS A 88 11.14 22.81 13.87
C LYS A 88 12.67 22.66 13.69
N GLN A 89 13.47 23.32 14.50
CA GLN A 89 14.92 23.48 14.30
C GLN A 89 15.75 22.19 14.48
N ASN A 90 15.21 21.15 15.09
CA ASN A 90 15.97 19.93 15.42
C ASN A 90 15.42 18.63 14.84
N ILE A 91 14.34 18.66 14.05
CA ILE A 91 13.75 17.45 13.46
C ILE A 91 13.78 17.58 11.95
N THR A 92 14.59 16.75 11.30
CA THR A 92 14.63 16.64 9.85
C THR A 92 13.51 15.70 9.42
N LEU A 93 12.45 16.26 8.81
CA LEU A 93 11.39 15.46 8.22
C LEU A 93 11.85 14.90 6.87
N ASP A 94 11.39 13.70 6.55
CA ASP A 94 11.69 13.09 5.24
C ASP A 94 11.05 13.89 4.09
N PHE A 95 9.92 14.54 4.37
CA PHE A 95 9.27 15.47 3.46
C PHE A 95 8.50 16.55 4.26
N ASP A 96 8.30 17.72 3.66
CA ASP A 96 7.57 18.83 4.30
C ASP A 96 6.31 19.17 3.48
N ILE A 97 5.28 18.34 3.63
CA ILE A 97 3.93 18.61 3.11
C ILE A 97 3.08 19.16 4.26
N ASP A 98 2.33 20.23 4.01
CA ASP A 98 1.24 20.63 4.91
C ASP A 98 0.10 19.60 4.81
N ILE A 99 0.15 18.61 5.72
CA ILE A 99 -0.81 17.50 5.73
C ILE A 99 -2.24 18.00 5.88
N GLN A 100 -2.46 19.10 6.60
CA GLN A 100 -3.80 19.66 6.83
C GLN A 100 -4.37 20.39 5.61
N ARG A 101 -3.53 20.99 4.78
CA ARG A 101 -3.97 21.84 3.68
C ARG A 101 -3.74 21.24 2.31
N GLU A 102 -2.64 20.54 2.12
CA GLU A 102 -2.20 20.07 0.81
C GLU A 102 -2.55 18.59 0.57
N LEU A 103 -2.43 17.72 1.59
CA LEU A 103 -2.69 16.29 1.43
C LEU A 103 -4.19 16.01 1.34
N SER A 104 -4.62 15.39 0.25
CA SER A 104 -6.03 15.04 0.04
C SER A 104 -6.31 13.55 -0.07
N ALA A 105 -5.33 12.75 -0.44
CA ALA A 105 -5.51 11.30 -0.49
C ALA A 105 -4.24 10.53 -0.13
N VAL A 106 -4.42 9.38 0.47
CA VAL A 106 -3.37 8.37 0.70
C VAL A 106 -3.83 7.06 0.08
N VAL A 107 -3.02 6.53 -0.82
CA VAL A 107 -3.18 5.20 -1.41
C VAL A 107 -2.33 4.21 -0.61
N PHE A 108 -2.96 3.17 -0.11
CA PHE A 108 -2.29 2.04 0.53
C PHE A 108 -2.29 0.87 -0.44
N ASP A 109 -1.18 0.67 -1.15
CA ASP A 109 -1.03 -0.47 -2.05
C ASP A 109 -0.69 -1.73 -1.24
N GLU A 110 -1.27 -2.85 -1.64
CA GLU A 110 -1.19 -4.14 -0.94
C GLU A 110 -1.57 -4.03 0.56
N ILE A 111 -2.70 -3.34 0.84
CA ILE A 111 -3.15 -3.04 2.22
C ILE A 111 -3.33 -4.29 3.10
N HIS A 112 -3.38 -5.50 2.51
CA HIS A 112 -3.44 -6.76 3.27
C HIS A 112 -2.20 -7.01 4.16
N TYR A 113 -1.10 -6.27 3.94
CA TYR A 113 0.05 -6.27 4.86
C TYR A 113 -0.30 -5.77 6.27
N ILE A 114 -1.46 -5.16 6.47
CA ILE A 114 -1.98 -4.83 7.81
C ILE A 114 -2.15 -6.08 8.69
N ASN A 115 -2.32 -7.27 8.09
CA ASN A 115 -2.41 -8.55 8.79
C ASN A 115 -1.04 -9.19 9.06
N ASP A 116 0.07 -8.56 8.66
CA ASP A 116 1.41 -9.03 8.94
C ASP A 116 1.72 -8.92 10.44
N ALA A 117 2.22 -10.02 11.05
CA ALA A 117 2.44 -10.09 12.50
C ALA A 117 3.47 -9.07 13.01
N ASP A 118 4.47 -8.74 12.20
CA ASP A 118 5.57 -7.86 12.60
C ASP A 118 5.32 -6.41 12.20
N ARG A 119 4.69 -6.17 11.05
CA ARG A 119 4.59 -4.86 10.39
C ARG A 119 3.17 -4.27 10.39
N GLY A 120 2.14 -5.08 10.61
CA GLY A 120 0.73 -4.68 10.51
C GLY A 120 0.37 -3.50 11.41
N ARG A 121 0.94 -3.44 12.62
CA ARG A 121 0.76 -2.34 13.56
C ARG A 121 1.09 -0.96 12.95
N ILE A 122 2.14 -0.87 12.15
CA ILE A 122 2.54 0.39 11.50
C ILE A 122 1.46 0.87 10.54
N TRP A 123 0.82 -0.07 9.81
CA TRP A 123 -0.28 0.24 8.90
C TRP A 123 -1.52 0.73 9.64
N GLU A 124 -1.90 0.05 10.73
CA GLU A 124 -3.02 0.47 11.57
C GLU A 124 -2.80 1.87 12.14
N GLU A 125 -1.66 2.08 12.80
CA GLU A 125 -1.33 3.36 13.42
C GLU A 125 -1.23 4.49 12.38
N THR A 126 -0.72 4.21 11.18
CA THR A 126 -0.69 5.19 10.08
C THR A 126 -2.11 5.62 9.71
N ILE A 127 -3.01 4.65 9.47
CA ILE A 127 -4.41 4.92 9.10
C ILE A 127 -5.12 5.71 10.22
N MET A 128 -4.93 5.32 11.48
CA MET A 128 -5.53 5.99 12.64
C MET A 128 -5.04 7.43 12.84
N THR A 129 -3.83 7.73 12.37
CA THR A 129 -3.17 9.01 12.54
C THR A 129 -3.51 10.02 11.44
N LEU A 130 -4.01 9.54 10.29
CA LEU A 130 -4.38 10.42 9.18
C LEU A 130 -5.51 11.37 9.57
N PRO A 131 -5.45 12.64 9.13
CA PRO A 131 -6.56 13.58 9.31
C PRO A 131 -7.84 13.10 8.63
N LYS A 132 -8.99 13.38 9.22
CA LYS A 132 -10.31 12.93 8.74
C LYS A 132 -10.68 13.43 7.33
N HIS A 133 -10.08 14.52 6.87
CA HIS A 133 -10.33 15.05 5.53
C HIS A 133 -9.60 14.26 4.43
N VAL A 134 -8.55 13.49 4.78
CA VAL A 134 -7.75 12.73 3.82
C VAL A 134 -8.53 11.50 3.36
N GLN A 135 -8.64 11.34 2.03
CA GLN A 135 -9.27 10.17 1.42
C GLN A 135 -8.33 8.96 1.51
N ILE A 136 -8.81 7.87 2.07
CA ILE A 136 -8.08 6.59 2.13
C ILE A 136 -8.50 5.74 0.94
N ILE A 137 -7.53 5.18 0.22
CA ILE A 137 -7.73 4.27 -0.91
C ILE A 137 -6.91 3.00 -0.65
N GLY A 138 -7.58 1.91 -0.29
CA GLY A 138 -6.94 0.61 -0.07
C GLY A 138 -6.96 -0.26 -1.32
N LEU A 139 -5.80 -0.72 -1.77
CA LEU A 139 -5.65 -1.68 -2.85
C LEU A 139 -5.18 -3.00 -2.26
N SER A 140 -5.91 -4.10 -2.51
CA SER A 140 -5.57 -5.41 -1.96
C SER A 140 -5.74 -6.52 -2.99
N ALA A 141 -4.93 -7.56 -2.88
CA ALA A 141 -5.17 -8.80 -3.61
C ALA A 141 -6.25 -9.63 -2.93
N THR A 142 -6.05 -9.95 -1.67
CA THR A 142 -6.97 -10.71 -0.81
C THR A 142 -6.86 -10.17 0.60
N ILE A 143 -8.00 -9.95 1.23
CA ILE A 143 -8.09 -9.61 2.65
C ILE A 143 -9.16 -10.49 3.27
N ASP A 144 -8.89 -10.98 4.46
CA ASP A 144 -9.89 -11.72 5.22
C ASP A 144 -10.93 -10.77 5.80
N GLN A 145 -12.21 -11.16 5.77
CA GLN A 145 -13.34 -10.36 6.28
C GLN A 145 -13.32 -8.90 5.81
N PRO A 146 -13.33 -8.63 4.49
CA PRO A 146 -13.14 -7.29 3.94
C PRO A 146 -14.23 -6.31 4.38
N GLU A 147 -15.43 -6.79 4.68
CA GLU A 147 -16.54 -5.96 5.19
C GLU A 147 -16.23 -5.41 6.59
N HIS A 148 -15.68 -6.23 7.48
CA HIS A 148 -15.25 -5.80 8.82
C HIS A 148 -14.10 -4.81 8.74
N PHE A 149 -13.18 -5.03 7.80
CA PHE A 149 -12.07 -4.11 7.56
C PHE A 149 -12.58 -2.74 7.05
N CYS A 150 -13.53 -2.72 6.12
CA CYS A 150 -14.15 -1.48 5.65
C CYS A 150 -14.87 -0.74 6.78
N GLN A 151 -15.62 -1.46 7.62
CA GLN A 151 -16.28 -0.86 8.78
C GLN A 151 -15.28 -0.26 9.78
N TRP A 152 -14.15 -0.93 10.00
CA TRP A 152 -13.08 -0.38 10.83
C TRP A 152 -12.52 0.92 10.23
N ILE A 153 -12.20 0.96 8.92
CA ILE A 153 -11.74 2.19 8.25
C ILE A 153 -12.78 3.29 8.35
N GLU A 154 -14.06 3.00 8.17
CA GLU A 154 -15.15 3.95 8.30
C GLU A 154 -15.20 4.56 9.69
N ASN A 155 -15.11 3.73 10.74
CA ASN A 155 -15.08 4.19 12.12
C ASN A 155 -13.86 5.08 12.41
N VAL A 156 -12.68 4.68 11.92
CA VAL A 156 -11.43 5.40 12.12
C VAL A 156 -11.43 6.71 11.34
N SER A 157 -11.80 6.71 10.07
CA SER A 157 -11.78 7.90 9.21
C SER A 157 -12.98 8.83 9.41
N SER A 158 -14.08 8.31 9.99
CA SER A 158 -15.39 8.98 10.07
C SER A 158 -15.95 9.32 8.68
N ARG A 159 -15.66 8.51 7.68
CA ARG A 159 -16.08 8.66 6.28
C ARG A 159 -16.65 7.35 5.78
N GLU A 160 -17.70 7.44 4.96
CA GLU A 160 -18.28 6.28 4.28
C GLU A 160 -17.22 5.53 3.48
N THR A 161 -17.17 4.20 3.65
CA THR A 161 -16.17 3.34 3.03
C THR A 161 -16.85 2.35 2.07
N TRP A 162 -16.38 2.33 0.83
CA TRP A 162 -16.93 1.50 -0.22
C TRP A 162 -16.04 0.30 -0.51
N LEU A 163 -16.59 -0.90 -0.42
CA LEU A 163 -15.92 -2.14 -0.81
C LEU A 163 -16.20 -2.47 -2.26
N CYS A 164 -15.16 -2.43 -3.10
CA CYS A 164 -15.21 -2.88 -4.48
C CYS A 164 -14.48 -4.22 -4.62
N SER A 165 -15.23 -5.30 -4.84
CA SER A 165 -14.67 -6.65 -4.99
C SER A 165 -14.92 -7.20 -6.39
N ASN A 166 -13.87 -7.76 -7.01
CA ASN A 166 -13.98 -8.49 -8.27
C ASN A 166 -13.43 -9.90 -8.08
N LYS A 167 -14.30 -10.90 -8.17
CA LYS A 167 -13.95 -12.33 -8.05
C LYS A 167 -13.53 -12.97 -9.37
N SER A 168 -13.76 -12.30 -10.51
CA SER A 168 -13.37 -12.84 -11.83
C SER A 168 -11.89 -12.54 -12.10
N ARG A 169 -11.12 -13.56 -12.41
CA ARG A 169 -9.72 -13.42 -12.85
C ARG A 169 -9.67 -13.54 -14.37
N VAL A 170 -8.92 -12.65 -15.03
CA VAL A 170 -8.66 -12.73 -16.48
C VAL A 170 -7.94 -14.04 -16.81
N VAL A 171 -7.00 -14.44 -15.95
CA VAL A 171 -6.36 -15.75 -16.01
C VAL A 171 -6.86 -16.58 -14.82
N PRO A 172 -7.58 -17.69 -15.08
CA PRO A 172 -8.04 -18.57 -14.01
C PRO A 172 -6.88 -19.10 -13.17
N LEU A 173 -7.07 -19.18 -11.86
CA LEU A 173 -6.13 -19.81 -10.95
C LEU A 173 -6.59 -21.24 -10.68
N THR A 174 -5.76 -22.20 -11.07
CA THR A 174 -5.96 -23.62 -10.77
C THR A 174 -4.93 -24.05 -9.75
N HIS A 175 -5.40 -24.60 -8.65
CA HIS A 175 -4.52 -25.12 -7.62
C HIS A 175 -4.23 -26.59 -7.90
N PHE A 176 -2.95 -26.95 -7.91
CA PHE A 176 -2.48 -28.32 -8.02
C PHE A 176 -1.76 -28.69 -6.74
N ALA A 177 -2.01 -29.88 -6.23
CA ALA A 177 -1.23 -30.49 -5.16
C ALA A 177 -0.51 -31.70 -5.72
N PHE A 178 0.76 -31.86 -5.39
CA PHE A 178 1.51 -33.06 -5.69
C PHE A 178 2.20 -33.56 -4.43
N LEU A 179 2.29 -34.86 -4.35
CA LEU A 179 2.98 -35.52 -3.24
C LEU A 179 4.40 -35.86 -3.66
N THR A 180 5.37 -35.44 -2.87
CA THR A 180 6.76 -35.84 -3.03
C THR A 180 7.05 -37.02 -2.09
N TYR A 181 7.65 -38.05 -2.62
CA TYR A 181 8.09 -39.21 -1.84
C TYR A 181 9.62 -39.22 -1.84
N PRO A 182 10.26 -39.54 -0.70
CA PRO A 182 11.69 -39.84 -0.68
C PRO A 182 12.00 -41.03 -1.60
N GLU A 183 13.13 -41.03 -2.29
CA GLU A 183 13.56 -42.12 -3.18
C GLU A 183 13.44 -43.51 -2.49
N SER A 184 13.80 -43.58 -1.20
CA SER A 184 13.67 -44.80 -0.40
C SER A 184 12.23 -45.32 -0.23
N SER A 185 11.23 -44.47 -0.49
CA SER A 185 9.81 -44.88 -0.43
C SER A 185 9.26 -45.26 -1.81
N TYR A 186 9.84 -44.73 -2.89
CA TYR A 186 9.40 -45.00 -4.27
C TYR A 186 9.56 -46.52 -4.60
N ASP A 187 10.64 -47.13 -4.15
CA ASP A 187 10.89 -48.56 -4.40
C ASP A 187 9.90 -49.49 -3.71
N LYS A 188 9.17 -48.99 -2.72
CA LYS A 188 8.14 -49.78 -1.98
C LYS A 188 6.77 -49.72 -2.69
N PHE A 189 6.58 -48.87 -3.69
CA PHE A 189 5.32 -48.83 -4.41
C PHE A 189 5.16 -49.99 -5.40
N SER A 190 3.94 -50.49 -5.51
CA SER A 190 3.60 -51.48 -6.55
C SER A 190 3.78 -50.87 -7.94
N LEU A 191 4.04 -51.70 -8.94
CA LEU A 191 4.21 -51.27 -10.33
C LEU A 191 3.03 -50.43 -10.84
N GLU A 192 1.83 -50.77 -10.37
CA GLU A 192 0.59 -50.07 -10.75
C GLU A 192 0.54 -48.63 -10.21
N ILE A 193 1.10 -48.39 -9.03
CA ILE A 193 1.20 -47.04 -8.46
C ILE A 193 2.32 -46.25 -9.16
N LYS A 194 3.46 -46.88 -9.43
CA LYS A 194 4.59 -46.27 -10.14
C LYS A 194 4.16 -45.77 -11.50
N ASN A 195 3.40 -46.54 -12.27
CA ASN A 195 2.89 -46.17 -13.59
C ASN A 195 1.81 -45.04 -13.57
N LYS A 196 1.29 -44.69 -12.40
CA LYS A 196 0.36 -43.55 -12.24
C LYS A 196 1.04 -42.25 -11.77
N ILE A 197 2.30 -42.36 -11.34
CA ILE A 197 3.10 -41.23 -10.84
C ILE A 197 4.01 -40.67 -11.94
N GLU A 198 4.41 -41.50 -12.93
CA GLU A 198 5.08 -41.07 -14.16
C GLU A 198 4.08 -40.44 -15.17
#